data_a2cac601644ad6cef0a41d414a3917f3
#
_entry.id   a2cac601644ad6cef0a41d414a3917f3
#
_cell.length_a   1.000
_cell.length_b   1.000
_cell.length_c   1.000
_cell.angle_alpha   90.00
_cell.angle_beta   90.00
_cell.angle_gamma   90.00
#
_symmetry.space_group_name_H-M   'P 1'
#
loop_
_entity.id
_entity.type
_entity.pdbx_description
1 polymer ?
#
loop_
_entity_poly.entity_id
_entity_poly.type
_entity_poly.pdbx_seq_one_letter_code
_entity_poly.pdbx_strand_id
1 'polypeptide(L)'
;MASRSSSWESAPTSPLPAGPYLGNAGPPPEWSGAPPGRVRPRRRRRWLARLVTVVVGLILLVALGVGALMLVTPSVGDAQARAQALDRQHHAVYPGPAVPSRFAAALVSTEDHRFYSEPGVDVFAIARLVEGRITGRPDQGGATLYQQLAKMLYTPGRSGIAVQAEQVGLGIKLDLAYPKWQILQMYADVAYFGNDYYGLRQASCGYFGIRPAGLSWPQAAMLAGLVQAPTAYDPITHFAAARARQSHVLSRLVATGRLSQAQANSAYRQPLDLVGGPPGACPAP
;
A
#
# COMPACT_ATOMS: atom_id res chain seq x y z
N MET A 1 -40.10 -21.22 45.70
CA MET A 1 -40.97 -20.46 46.65
C MET A 1 -41.29 -19.15 46.01
N ALA A 2 -42.39 -19.02 45.77
CA ALA A 2 -43.64 -18.36 45.89
C ALA A 2 -44.03 -17.61 44.62
N SER A 3 -45.07 -18.19 44.03
CA SER A 3 -46.05 -17.62 43.14
C SER A 3 -46.80 -16.45 43.77
N ARG A 4 -47.19 -15.43 43.02
CA ARG A 4 -48.47 -14.74 43.23
C ARG A 4 -49.13 -14.36 41.92
N SER A 5 -50.28 -15.00 41.74
CA SER A 5 -51.38 -14.66 40.85
C SER A 5 -52.19 -13.49 41.45
N SER A 6 -52.74 -12.61 40.64
CA SER A 6 -53.90 -11.77 40.94
C SER A 6 -54.64 -11.44 39.64
N SER A 7 -55.72 -12.14 39.35
CA SER A 7 -57.15 -11.81 39.46
C SER A 7 -57.49 -10.38 38.98
N TRP A 8 -58.12 -10.36 37.78
CA TRP A 8 -58.88 -9.24 37.21
C TRP A 8 -60.31 -9.35 37.61
N GLU A 9 -60.80 -8.30 38.15
CA GLU A 9 -62.15 -8.16 38.69
C GLU A 9 -63.07 -7.40 37.71
N SER A 10 -64.23 -7.90 37.47
CA SER A 10 -65.28 -7.45 36.55
C SER A 10 -65.90 -6.15 37.04
N ALA A 11 -66.06 -5.15 36.21
CA ALA A 11 -66.88 -3.97 36.48
C ALA A 11 -68.30 -4.11 35.87
N PRO A 12 -69.30 -3.58 36.51
CA PRO A 12 -70.69 -3.80 36.14
C PRO A 12 -71.15 -2.92 34.97
N THR A 13 -71.97 -3.54 34.14
CA THR A 13 -72.73 -2.89 33.05
C THR A 13 -73.90 -2.05 33.59
N SER A 14 -73.92 -0.78 33.28
CA SER A 14 -75.12 0.07 33.43
C SER A 14 -75.67 0.41 32.03
N PRO A 15 -76.97 0.37 31.80
CA PRO A 15 -77.55 0.69 30.50
C PRO A 15 -77.72 2.21 30.32
N LEU A 16 -77.39 2.71 29.16
CA LEU A 16 -77.62 4.08 28.74
C LEU A 16 -79.08 4.31 28.32
N PRO A 17 -79.70 5.50 28.61
CA PRO A 17 -81.05 5.81 28.23
C PRO A 17 -81.18 6.09 26.73
N ALA A 18 -82.29 5.62 26.15
CA ALA A 18 -82.68 5.93 24.79
C ALA A 18 -83.21 7.35 24.67
N GLY A 19 -82.59 8.16 23.77
CA GLY A 19 -83.13 9.46 23.39
C GLY A 19 -83.43 9.51 21.88
N PRO A 20 -84.51 10.14 21.48
CA PRO A 20 -84.97 10.12 20.10
C PRO A 20 -84.42 11.30 19.31
N TYR A 21 -83.64 11.05 18.27
CA TYR A 21 -83.55 12.01 17.17
C TYR A 21 -83.46 11.28 15.85
N LEU A 22 -84.67 11.14 15.20
CA LEU A 22 -84.72 10.96 13.76
C LEU A 22 -84.44 12.32 13.10
N GLY A 23 -83.24 12.56 12.68
CA GLY A 23 -82.88 13.66 11.84
C GLY A 23 -82.29 13.08 10.55
N ASN A 24 -82.82 13.51 9.38
CA ASN A 24 -82.41 13.16 8.03
C ASN A 24 -80.94 13.24 7.90
N ALA A 25 -80.22 12.10 7.83
CA ALA A 25 -78.89 12.02 7.37
C ALA A 25 -78.81 12.16 5.84
N GLY A 26 -78.39 13.30 5.35
CA GLY A 26 -78.03 13.47 3.93
C GLY A 26 -76.97 12.47 3.51
N PRO A 27 -76.79 12.19 2.25
CA PRO A 27 -75.80 11.25 1.75
C PRO A 27 -74.40 11.67 2.24
N PRO A 28 -73.56 10.69 2.60
CA PRO A 28 -72.21 10.98 3.07
C PRO A 28 -71.45 11.76 1.97
N PRO A 29 -70.56 12.69 2.35
CA PRO A 29 -69.76 13.43 1.37
C PRO A 29 -68.89 12.44 0.58
N GLU A 30 -69.01 12.48 -0.77
CA GLU A 30 -68.12 11.76 -1.67
C GLU A 30 -66.69 12.22 -1.39
N TRP A 31 -65.90 11.34 -0.77
CA TRP A 31 -64.49 11.52 -0.67
C TRP A 31 -63.89 11.42 -2.08
N SER A 32 -63.80 12.55 -2.80
CA SER A 32 -62.92 12.67 -3.95
C SER A 32 -61.48 12.64 -3.52
N GLY A 33 -61.04 11.45 -3.09
CA GLY A 33 -59.64 11.21 -2.82
C GLY A 33 -58.84 11.33 -4.10
N ALA A 34 -58.27 12.50 -4.35
CA ALA A 34 -57.25 12.60 -5.34
C ALA A 34 -56.16 11.55 -5.01
N PRO A 35 -55.75 10.71 -5.95
CA PRO A 35 -54.72 9.71 -5.70
C PRO A 35 -53.46 10.44 -5.21
N PRO A 36 -52.73 9.91 -4.18
CA PRO A 36 -51.54 10.54 -3.68
C PRO A 36 -50.61 10.76 -4.84
N GLY A 37 -50.30 12.03 -5.12
CA GLY A 37 -49.44 12.42 -6.22
C GLY A 37 -48.13 11.67 -6.12
N ARG A 38 -47.84 10.80 -7.08
CA ARG A 38 -46.56 10.09 -7.18
C ARG A 38 -45.47 11.14 -7.22
N VAL A 39 -44.79 11.32 -6.08
CA VAL A 39 -43.61 12.14 -5.97
C VAL A 39 -42.56 11.55 -6.91
N ARG A 40 -42.43 12.18 -8.05
CA ARG A 40 -41.55 11.71 -9.13
C ARG A 40 -40.09 11.81 -8.67
N PRO A 41 -39.31 10.73 -8.68
CA PRO A 41 -37.92 10.71 -8.24
C PRO A 41 -36.96 11.33 -9.29
N ARG A 42 -37.43 12.36 -10.03
CA ARG A 42 -36.65 13.01 -11.11
C ARG A 42 -35.37 13.70 -10.62
N ARG A 43 -35.36 14.22 -9.39
CA ARG A 43 -34.21 14.98 -8.85
C ARG A 43 -33.04 14.03 -8.52
N ARG A 44 -33.32 12.88 -7.92
CA ARG A 44 -32.30 11.86 -7.58
C ARG A 44 -31.64 11.26 -8.83
N ARG A 45 -32.43 10.98 -9.87
CA ARG A 45 -31.93 10.43 -11.15
C ARG A 45 -31.00 11.41 -11.88
N ARG A 46 -31.31 12.72 -11.86
CA ARG A 46 -30.46 13.76 -12.45
C ARG A 46 -29.15 13.94 -11.68
N TRP A 47 -29.18 13.85 -10.35
CA TRP A 47 -27.96 13.92 -9.53
C TRP A 47 -27.07 12.71 -9.76
N LEU A 48 -27.63 11.50 -9.79
CA LEU A 48 -26.90 10.27 -10.14
C LEU A 48 -26.28 10.35 -11.54
N ALA A 49 -27.02 10.83 -12.52
CA ALA A 49 -26.50 11.01 -13.88
C ALA A 49 -25.32 11.98 -13.90
N ARG A 50 -25.40 13.11 -13.20
CA ARG A 50 -24.28 14.06 -13.08
C ARG A 50 -23.08 13.45 -12.39
N LEU A 51 -23.29 12.72 -11.29
CA LEU A 51 -22.21 12.00 -10.58
C LEU A 51 -21.52 11.00 -11.52
N VAL A 52 -22.28 10.20 -12.26
CA VAL A 52 -21.76 9.25 -13.25
C VAL A 52 -20.94 9.98 -14.31
N THR A 53 -21.45 11.09 -14.86
CA THR A 53 -20.74 11.88 -15.87
C THR A 53 -19.41 12.42 -15.33
N VAL A 54 -19.39 12.93 -14.09
CA VAL A 54 -18.16 13.43 -13.45
C VAL A 54 -17.17 12.30 -13.23
N VAL A 55 -17.63 11.13 -12.72
CA VAL A 55 -16.77 9.97 -12.52
C VAL A 55 -16.19 9.45 -13.84
N VAL A 56 -17.03 9.31 -14.87
CA VAL A 56 -16.56 8.89 -16.20
C VAL A 56 -15.56 9.92 -16.77
N GLY A 57 -15.86 11.21 -16.66
CA GLY A 57 -14.94 12.27 -17.10
C GLY A 57 -13.58 12.19 -16.39
N LEU A 58 -13.59 11.94 -15.07
CA LEU A 58 -12.35 11.77 -14.30
C LEU A 58 -11.58 10.51 -14.73
N ILE A 59 -12.25 9.39 -14.96
CA ILE A 59 -11.62 8.16 -15.45
C ILE A 59 -10.96 8.40 -16.82
N LEU A 60 -11.66 9.06 -17.72
CA LEU A 60 -11.12 9.40 -19.05
C LEU A 60 -9.91 10.32 -18.96
N LEU A 61 -9.96 11.32 -18.07
CA LEU A 61 -8.83 12.23 -17.83
C LEU A 61 -7.60 11.48 -17.30
N VAL A 62 -7.80 10.59 -16.35
CA VAL A 62 -6.72 9.74 -15.80
C VAL A 62 -6.17 8.81 -16.89
N ALA A 63 -7.03 8.17 -17.67
CA ALA A 63 -6.61 7.30 -18.77
C ALA A 63 -5.81 8.05 -19.84
N LEU A 64 -6.24 9.28 -20.18
CA LEU A 64 -5.50 10.16 -21.10
C LEU A 64 -4.14 10.56 -20.53
N GLY A 65 -4.07 10.90 -19.24
CA GLY A 65 -2.82 11.22 -18.55
C GLY A 65 -1.84 10.05 -18.53
N VAL A 66 -2.31 8.84 -18.21
CA VAL A 66 -1.50 7.61 -18.28
C VAL A 66 -1.04 7.34 -19.70
N GLY A 67 -1.93 7.46 -20.70
CA GLY A 67 -1.59 7.30 -22.11
C GLY A 67 -0.49 8.29 -22.55
N ALA A 68 -0.60 9.56 -22.15
CA ALA A 68 0.42 10.55 -22.42
C ALA A 68 1.78 10.19 -21.78
N LEU A 69 1.78 9.74 -20.49
CA LEU A 69 2.99 9.27 -19.82
C LEU A 69 3.61 8.08 -20.56
N MET A 70 2.79 7.15 -21.04
CA MET A 70 3.28 6.00 -21.82
C MET A 70 3.90 6.41 -23.17
N LEU A 71 3.49 7.53 -23.74
CA LEU A 71 4.06 8.02 -25.00
C LEU A 71 5.36 8.80 -24.80
N VAL A 72 5.44 9.63 -23.73
CA VAL A 72 6.58 10.53 -23.53
C VAL A 72 7.74 9.87 -22.74
N THR A 73 7.47 8.82 -21.95
CA THR A 73 8.53 8.11 -21.21
C THR A 73 9.28 7.13 -22.13
N PRO A 74 10.59 6.93 -21.91
CA PRO A 74 11.39 6.00 -22.71
C PRO A 74 10.91 4.54 -22.59
N SER A 75 11.34 3.69 -23.52
CA SER A 75 11.20 2.24 -23.45
C SER A 75 11.95 1.69 -22.24
N VAL A 76 11.46 0.58 -21.66
CA VAL A 76 12.12 -0.10 -20.53
C VAL A 76 12.77 -1.43 -20.96
N GLY A 77 12.82 -1.72 -22.24
CA GLY A 77 13.43 -2.98 -22.75
C GLY A 77 14.92 -3.14 -22.43
N ASP A 78 15.58 -2.01 -22.07
CA ASP A 78 17.00 -1.97 -21.68
C ASP A 78 17.21 -2.00 -20.14
N ALA A 79 16.17 -2.23 -19.33
CA ALA A 79 16.28 -2.14 -17.87
C ALA A 79 17.34 -3.10 -17.29
N GLN A 80 17.41 -4.33 -17.78
CA GLN A 80 18.45 -5.29 -17.37
C GLN A 80 19.86 -4.82 -17.74
N ALA A 81 20.03 -4.28 -18.93
CA ALA A 81 21.32 -3.77 -19.36
C ALA A 81 21.76 -2.58 -18.51
N ARG A 82 20.82 -1.71 -18.11
CA ARG A 82 21.08 -0.62 -17.18
C ARG A 82 21.43 -1.10 -15.77
N ALA A 83 20.70 -2.09 -15.26
CA ALA A 83 21.01 -2.74 -13.98
C ALA A 83 22.43 -3.33 -14.01
N GLN A 84 22.77 -4.09 -15.06
CA GLN A 84 24.10 -4.64 -15.23
C GLN A 84 25.19 -3.57 -15.35
N ALA A 85 24.89 -2.43 -15.98
CA ALA A 85 25.84 -1.33 -16.09
C ALA A 85 26.11 -0.69 -14.72
N LEU A 86 25.09 -0.48 -13.89
CA LEU A 86 25.24 0.01 -12.52
C LEU A 86 26.04 -0.96 -11.66
N ASP A 87 25.76 -2.25 -11.72
CA ASP A 87 26.50 -3.26 -10.96
C ASP A 87 27.97 -3.30 -11.33
N ARG A 88 28.27 -3.21 -12.63
CA ARG A 88 29.67 -3.08 -13.09
C ARG A 88 30.36 -1.81 -12.56
N GLN A 89 29.65 -0.69 -12.53
CA GLN A 89 30.18 0.58 -11.99
C GLN A 89 30.54 0.45 -10.51
N HIS A 90 29.78 -0.34 -9.76
CA HIS A 90 29.96 -0.54 -8.31
C HIS A 90 30.65 -1.87 -7.98
N HIS A 91 31.30 -2.51 -8.96
CA HIS A 91 31.98 -3.79 -8.78
C HIS A 91 31.10 -4.90 -8.18
N ALA A 92 29.79 -4.81 -8.43
CA ALA A 92 28.82 -5.82 -8.01
C ALA A 92 28.65 -6.90 -9.07
N VAL A 93 28.08 -8.04 -8.69
CA VAL A 93 27.85 -9.20 -9.58
C VAL A 93 26.42 -9.16 -10.10
N TYR A 94 26.25 -9.16 -11.42
CA TYR A 94 24.95 -9.21 -12.09
C TYR A 94 24.79 -10.45 -12.98
N PRO A 95 23.66 -11.15 -12.97
CA PRO A 95 22.65 -11.06 -11.91
C PRO A 95 23.24 -11.51 -10.58
N GLY A 96 22.79 -10.88 -9.52
CA GLY A 96 23.11 -11.30 -8.16
C GLY A 96 22.47 -12.66 -7.82
N PRO A 97 22.74 -13.20 -6.63
CA PRO A 97 22.09 -14.41 -6.16
C PRO A 97 20.58 -14.19 -6.00
N ALA A 98 19.81 -15.27 -6.17
CA ALA A 98 18.34 -15.21 -6.02
C ALA A 98 17.93 -14.52 -4.72
N VAL A 99 16.94 -13.64 -4.83
CA VAL A 99 16.45 -12.87 -3.67
C VAL A 99 15.83 -13.79 -2.63
N PRO A 100 16.36 -13.85 -1.39
CA PRO A 100 15.82 -14.74 -0.37
C PRO A 100 14.42 -14.33 0.04
N SER A 101 13.56 -15.31 0.34
CA SER A 101 12.16 -15.09 0.71
C SER A 101 11.99 -14.18 1.93
N ARG A 102 12.89 -14.26 2.93
CA ARG A 102 12.85 -13.40 4.12
C ARG A 102 13.12 -11.93 3.76
N PHE A 103 14.10 -11.67 2.91
CA PHE A 103 14.38 -10.31 2.45
C PHE A 103 13.27 -9.79 1.56
N ALA A 104 12.78 -10.56 0.59
CA ALA A 104 11.65 -10.20 -0.26
C ALA A 104 10.41 -9.86 0.57
N ALA A 105 10.09 -10.70 1.58
CA ALA A 105 8.97 -10.44 2.48
C ALA A 105 9.16 -9.15 3.29
N ALA A 106 10.35 -8.90 3.84
CA ALA A 106 10.64 -7.70 4.61
C ALA A 106 10.57 -6.44 3.75
N LEU A 107 11.17 -6.46 2.56
CA LEU A 107 11.17 -5.35 1.60
C LEU A 107 9.74 -5.04 1.14
N VAL A 108 9.02 -6.03 0.63
CA VAL A 108 7.64 -5.86 0.13
C VAL A 108 6.69 -5.42 1.24
N SER A 109 6.76 -6.00 2.44
CA SER A 109 5.90 -5.61 3.55
C SER A 109 6.09 -4.15 3.98
N THR A 110 7.29 -3.60 3.76
CA THR A 110 7.66 -2.27 4.25
C THR A 110 7.49 -1.21 3.18
N GLU A 111 8.03 -1.45 2.00
CA GLU A 111 8.08 -0.46 0.92
C GLU A 111 6.84 -0.51 0.02
N ASP A 112 6.31 -1.71 -0.24
CA ASP A 112 5.25 -1.91 -1.23
C ASP A 112 4.41 -3.16 -0.92
N HIS A 113 3.58 -3.11 0.12
CA HIS A 113 2.85 -4.28 0.60
C HIS A 113 1.84 -4.86 -0.42
N ARG A 114 1.49 -4.11 -1.46
CA ARG A 114 0.63 -4.56 -2.56
C ARG A 114 1.39 -4.97 -3.82
N PHE A 115 2.72 -4.96 -3.80
CA PHE A 115 3.58 -5.29 -4.93
C PHE A 115 3.11 -6.48 -5.77
N TYR A 116 2.67 -7.57 -5.15
CA TYR A 116 2.22 -8.77 -5.87
C TYR A 116 0.83 -8.64 -6.48
N SER A 117 0.02 -7.67 -6.06
CA SER A 117 -1.38 -7.51 -6.48
C SER A 117 -1.66 -6.23 -7.29
N GLU A 118 -0.71 -5.29 -7.35
CA GLU A 118 -0.90 -4.03 -8.07
C GLU A 118 -0.19 -4.02 -9.44
N PRO A 119 -0.68 -3.23 -10.41
CA PRO A 119 -0.11 -3.09 -11.73
C PRO A 119 0.93 -1.96 -11.79
N GLY A 120 2.13 -2.15 -11.22
CA GLY A 120 3.25 -1.19 -11.31
C GLY A 120 3.03 0.19 -10.69
N VAL A 121 1.79 0.54 -10.30
CA VAL A 121 1.41 1.79 -9.66
C VAL A 121 0.36 1.55 -8.59
N ASP A 122 0.57 2.13 -7.41
CA ASP A 122 -0.42 2.11 -6.33
C ASP A 122 -1.37 3.30 -6.44
N VAL A 123 -2.54 3.08 -7.06
CA VAL A 123 -3.59 4.12 -7.18
C VAL A 123 -4.09 4.63 -5.82
N PHE A 124 -4.05 3.80 -4.77
CA PHE A 124 -4.42 4.25 -3.42
C PHE A 124 -3.32 5.10 -2.78
N ALA A 125 -2.05 4.84 -3.11
CA ALA A 125 -0.95 5.71 -2.68
C ALA A 125 -1.05 7.08 -3.36
N ILE A 126 -1.39 7.12 -4.65
CA ILE A 126 -1.65 8.39 -5.36
C ILE A 126 -2.81 9.16 -4.69
N ALA A 127 -3.91 8.47 -4.36
CA ALA A 127 -5.03 9.11 -3.66
C ALA A 127 -4.62 9.67 -2.29
N ARG A 128 -3.83 8.91 -1.50
CA ARG A 128 -3.28 9.37 -0.21
C ARG A 128 -2.32 10.56 -0.37
N LEU A 129 -1.49 10.55 -1.42
CA LEU A 129 -0.59 11.67 -1.73
C LEU A 129 -1.38 12.96 -2.00
N VAL A 130 -2.45 12.88 -2.79
CA VAL A 130 -3.34 14.02 -3.08
C VAL A 130 -4.04 14.48 -1.79
N GLU A 131 -4.58 13.56 -1.00
CA GLU A 131 -5.19 13.87 0.30
C GLU A 131 -4.17 14.54 1.24
N GLY A 132 -2.97 14.01 1.36
CA GLY A 132 -1.90 14.56 2.19
C GLY A 132 -1.51 15.98 1.78
N ARG A 133 -1.46 16.26 0.47
CA ARG A 133 -1.22 17.61 -0.05
C ARG A 133 -2.33 18.59 0.29
N ILE A 134 -3.60 18.14 0.25
CA ILE A 134 -4.76 18.98 0.58
C ILE A 134 -4.84 19.21 2.09
N THR A 135 -4.54 18.20 2.91
CA THR A 135 -4.68 18.25 4.37
C THR A 135 -3.41 18.73 5.10
N GLY A 136 -2.31 18.97 4.37
CA GLY A 136 -1.01 19.36 4.96
C GLY A 136 -0.33 18.24 5.75
N ARG A 137 -0.78 16.98 5.61
CA ARG A 137 -0.14 15.83 6.25
C ARG A 137 1.06 15.37 5.42
N PRO A 138 2.22 15.08 6.07
CA PRO A 138 3.35 14.55 5.33
C PRO A 138 3.01 13.18 4.75
N ASP A 139 3.40 12.97 3.49
CA ASP A 139 3.27 11.69 2.82
C ASP A 139 4.21 10.68 3.51
N GLN A 140 3.65 9.58 4.00
CA GLN A 140 4.42 8.51 4.67
C GLN A 140 4.99 7.47 3.69
N GLY A 141 5.25 7.86 2.46
CA GLY A 141 5.83 6.99 1.44
C GLY A 141 4.76 6.26 0.62
N GLY A 142 4.75 6.52 -0.66
CA GLY A 142 3.78 5.96 -1.60
C GLY A 142 4.41 5.50 -2.91
N ALA A 143 5.75 5.56 -3.03
CA ALA A 143 6.43 5.08 -4.22
C ALA A 143 6.52 3.55 -4.20
N THR A 144 5.99 2.91 -5.25
CA THR A 144 6.10 1.46 -5.44
C THR A 144 7.55 1.04 -5.69
N LEU A 145 7.85 -0.25 -5.52
CA LEU A 145 9.16 -0.80 -5.87
C LEU A 145 9.49 -0.59 -7.36
N TYR A 146 8.49 -0.55 -8.22
CA TYR A 146 8.66 -0.22 -9.64
C TYR A 146 9.12 1.22 -9.85
N GLN A 147 8.52 2.18 -9.15
CA GLN A 147 8.92 3.60 -9.23
C GLN A 147 10.31 3.81 -8.64
N GLN A 148 10.64 3.12 -7.55
CA GLN A 148 11.98 3.15 -6.95
C GLN A 148 13.02 2.56 -7.91
N LEU A 149 12.73 1.42 -8.57
CA LEU A 149 13.59 0.84 -9.61
C LEU A 149 13.73 1.79 -10.80
N ALA A 150 12.63 2.36 -11.29
CA ALA A 150 12.64 3.36 -12.35
C ALA A 150 13.52 4.57 -11.99
N LYS A 151 13.46 5.04 -10.75
CA LYS A 151 14.34 6.11 -10.24
C LYS A 151 15.82 5.73 -10.35
N MET A 152 16.18 4.53 -9.91
CA MET A 152 17.57 4.06 -9.94
C MET A 152 18.09 3.89 -11.37
N LEU A 153 17.29 3.34 -12.27
CA LEU A 153 17.73 2.98 -13.62
C LEU A 153 17.63 4.12 -14.64
N TYR A 154 16.64 5.01 -14.52
CA TYR A 154 16.30 5.97 -15.59
C TYR A 154 16.41 7.44 -15.16
N THR A 155 16.26 7.73 -13.88
CA THR A 155 16.27 9.12 -13.38
C THR A 155 17.20 9.32 -12.17
N PRO A 156 18.43 8.76 -12.16
CA PRO A 156 19.33 8.88 -11.02
C PRO A 156 19.65 10.36 -10.76
N GLY A 157 19.58 10.76 -9.48
CA GLY A 157 19.88 12.15 -9.06
C GLY A 157 18.84 13.20 -9.47
N ARG A 158 17.84 12.86 -10.30
CA ARG A 158 16.79 13.79 -10.72
C ARG A 158 15.64 13.81 -9.70
N SER A 159 15.00 14.98 -9.54
CA SER A 159 13.90 15.17 -8.60
C SER A 159 12.85 16.15 -9.17
N GLY A 160 11.71 16.27 -8.51
CA GLY A 160 10.62 17.15 -8.89
C GLY A 160 9.39 16.42 -9.43
N ILE A 161 8.26 17.13 -9.54
CA ILE A 161 6.95 16.55 -9.88
C ILE A 161 6.96 15.89 -11.28
N ALA A 162 7.60 16.53 -12.26
CA ALA A 162 7.70 15.96 -13.61
C ALA A 162 8.47 14.64 -13.61
N VAL A 163 9.57 14.56 -12.83
CA VAL A 163 10.36 13.34 -12.68
C VAL A 163 9.56 12.24 -11.95
N GLN A 164 8.80 12.59 -10.92
CA GLN A 164 7.89 11.64 -10.26
C GLN A 164 6.83 11.10 -11.22
N ALA A 165 6.24 11.95 -12.07
CA ALA A 165 5.32 11.51 -13.10
C ALA A 165 6.00 10.58 -14.12
N GLU A 166 7.22 10.91 -14.56
CA GLU A 166 8.04 10.05 -15.42
C GLU A 166 8.28 8.67 -14.77
N GLN A 167 8.63 8.64 -13.47
CA GLN A 167 8.82 7.40 -12.71
C GLN A 167 7.54 6.56 -12.60
N VAL A 168 6.36 7.18 -12.52
CA VAL A 168 5.07 6.48 -12.58
C VAL A 168 4.90 5.79 -13.94
N GLY A 169 5.10 6.52 -15.04
CA GLY A 169 5.01 5.95 -16.39
C GLY A 169 5.99 4.81 -16.63
N LEU A 170 7.24 4.99 -16.19
CA LEU A 170 8.28 3.95 -16.25
C LEU A 170 7.94 2.75 -15.37
N GLY A 171 7.38 2.97 -14.17
CA GLY A 171 6.94 1.90 -13.27
C GLY A 171 5.86 1.02 -13.90
N ILE A 172 4.87 1.63 -14.55
CA ILE A 172 3.84 0.89 -15.31
C ILE A 172 4.47 0.08 -16.45
N LYS A 173 5.39 0.68 -17.21
CA LYS A 173 6.10 -0.05 -18.29
C LYS A 173 6.92 -1.23 -17.76
N LEU A 174 7.60 -1.05 -16.63
CA LEU A 174 8.37 -2.13 -15.99
C LEU A 174 7.47 -3.29 -15.59
N ASP A 175 6.29 -3.01 -15.00
CA ASP A 175 5.33 -4.07 -14.65
C ASP A 175 4.80 -4.82 -15.89
N LEU A 176 4.56 -4.10 -16.99
CA LEU A 176 4.11 -4.71 -18.24
C LEU A 176 5.19 -5.54 -18.94
N ALA A 177 6.47 -5.16 -18.78
CA ALA A 177 7.58 -5.76 -19.51
C ALA A 177 8.26 -6.92 -18.75
N TYR A 178 8.21 -6.93 -17.43
CA TYR A 178 8.97 -7.86 -16.59
C TYR A 178 8.11 -8.53 -15.53
N PRO A 179 8.27 -9.85 -15.29
CA PRO A 179 7.59 -10.51 -14.19
C PRO A 179 8.09 -9.99 -12.83
N LYS A 180 7.25 -10.04 -11.82
CA LYS A 180 7.51 -9.47 -10.50
C LYS A 180 8.79 -9.97 -9.83
N TRP A 181 9.13 -11.26 -10.00
CA TRP A 181 10.37 -11.80 -9.47
C TRP A 181 11.61 -11.13 -10.07
N GLN A 182 11.54 -10.75 -11.36
CA GLN A 182 12.65 -10.11 -12.07
C GLN A 182 12.79 -8.62 -11.65
N ILE A 183 11.66 -7.95 -11.39
CA ILE A 183 11.67 -6.60 -10.79
C ILE A 183 12.36 -6.62 -9.42
N LEU A 184 11.98 -7.58 -8.55
CA LEU A 184 12.61 -7.73 -7.23
C LEU A 184 14.10 -8.08 -7.36
N GLN A 185 14.47 -8.90 -8.32
CA GLN A 185 15.88 -9.25 -8.57
C GLN A 185 16.66 -8.02 -9.00
N MET A 186 16.22 -7.30 -10.03
CA MET A 186 16.89 -6.06 -10.48
C MET A 186 16.97 -5.03 -9.34
N TYR A 187 15.89 -4.86 -8.55
CA TYR A 187 15.91 -3.97 -7.40
C TYR A 187 16.97 -4.38 -6.37
N ALA A 188 16.98 -5.65 -5.98
CA ALA A 188 17.93 -6.18 -5.01
C ALA A 188 19.39 -6.11 -5.49
N ASP A 189 19.60 -6.19 -6.80
CA ASP A 189 20.92 -6.09 -7.39
C ASP A 189 21.45 -4.64 -7.35
N VAL A 190 20.63 -3.64 -7.71
CA VAL A 190 21.10 -2.25 -7.87
C VAL A 190 20.91 -1.35 -6.65
N ALA A 191 20.12 -1.78 -5.65
CA ALA A 191 19.83 -0.94 -4.49
C ALA A 191 21.10 -0.63 -3.68
N TYR A 192 21.20 0.62 -3.23
CA TYR A 192 22.26 1.06 -2.31
C TYR A 192 21.83 0.80 -0.86
N PHE A 193 22.69 0.17 -0.08
CA PHE A 193 22.44 -0.21 1.31
C PHE A 193 23.27 0.59 2.34
N GLY A 194 23.97 1.63 1.91
CA GLY A 194 24.90 2.37 2.76
C GLY A 194 26.31 1.74 2.75
N ASN A 195 27.27 2.44 3.32
CA ASN A 195 28.64 1.95 3.55
C ASN A 195 29.31 1.37 2.28
N ASP A 196 29.05 1.99 1.12
CA ASP A 196 29.50 1.55 -0.22
C ASP A 196 28.99 0.16 -0.66
N TYR A 197 27.94 -0.38 -0.02
CA TYR A 197 27.37 -1.65 -0.44
C TYR A 197 26.25 -1.43 -1.46
N TYR A 198 26.50 -1.85 -2.70
CA TYR A 198 25.55 -1.90 -3.80
C TYR A 198 25.11 -3.33 -4.06
N GLY A 199 23.81 -3.53 -4.09
CA GLY A 199 23.18 -4.85 -4.20
C GLY A 199 23.15 -5.65 -2.90
N LEU A 200 22.14 -6.51 -2.81
CA LEU A 200 21.88 -7.33 -1.63
C LEU A 200 23.06 -8.23 -1.25
N ARG A 201 23.81 -8.69 -2.25
CA ARG A 201 24.98 -9.54 -1.99
C ARG A 201 26.07 -8.78 -1.24
N GLN A 202 26.47 -7.60 -1.72
CA GLN A 202 27.50 -6.80 -1.05
C GLN A 202 27.04 -6.41 0.36
N ALA A 203 25.76 -6.00 0.51
CA ALA A 203 25.21 -5.62 1.80
C ALA A 203 25.19 -6.79 2.79
N SER A 204 24.72 -7.97 2.37
CA SER A 204 24.70 -9.15 3.22
C SER A 204 26.09 -9.59 3.67
N CYS A 205 27.04 -9.61 2.74
CA CYS A 205 28.42 -9.96 3.02
C CYS A 205 29.11 -8.89 3.88
N GLY A 206 28.96 -7.62 3.52
CA GLY A 206 29.63 -6.52 4.18
C GLY A 206 29.13 -6.30 5.61
N TYR A 207 27.82 -6.29 5.83
CA TYR A 207 27.29 -6.11 7.18
C TYR A 207 27.38 -7.34 8.06
N PHE A 208 27.20 -8.54 7.50
CA PHE A 208 27.01 -9.76 8.32
C PHE A 208 28.01 -10.88 8.00
N GLY A 209 28.87 -10.74 7.02
CA GLY A 209 29.81 -11.80 6.61
C GLY A 209 29.14 -13.05 6.04
N ILE A 210 27.86 -12.99 5.66
CA ILE A 210 27.11 -14.13 5.15
C ILE A 210 26.51 -13.87 3.76
N ARG A 211 26.24 -14.95 3.04
CA ARG A 211 25.54 -14.87 1.74
C ARG A 211 24.07 -14.55 1.95
N PRO A 212 23.39 -13.89 0.98
CA PRO A 212 21.96 -13.53 1.08
C PRO A 212 21.04 -14.69 1.47
N ALA A 213 21.30 -15.90 0.95
CA ALA A 213 20.50 -17.09 1.27
C ALA A 213 20.50 -17.47 2.77
N GLY A 214 21.56 -17.07 3.51
CA GLY A 214 21.69 -17.31 4.95
C GLY A 214 21.03 -16.24 5.83
N LEU A 215 20.48 -15.17 5.28
CA LEU A 215 19.89 -14.08 6.06
C LEU A 215 18.79 -14.58 7.03
N SER A 216 18.99 -14.31 8.30
CA SER A 216 17.98 -14.46 9.35
C SER A 216 16.91 -13.37 9.25
N TRP A 217 15.78 -13.51 9.96
CA TRP A 217 14.75 -12.46 9.99
C TRP A 217 15.27 -11.10 10.50
N PRO A 218 16.06 -11.02 11.60
CA PRO A 218 16.62 -9.74 12.03
C PRO A 218 17.51 -9.09 10.97
N GLN A 219 18.34 -9.85 10.28
CA GLN A 219 19.26 -9.35 9.26
C GLN A 219 18.50 -8.93 8.00
N ALA A 220 17.53 -9.74 7.55
CA ALA A 220 16.65 -9.39 6.42
C ALA A 220 15.83 -8.12 6.69
N ALA A 221 15.28 -7.99 7.91
CA ALA A 221 14.54 -6.79 8.32
C ALA A 221 15.45 -5.56 8.42
N MET A 222 16.71 -5.73 8.86
CA MET A 222 17.70 -4.66 8.88
C MET A 222 17.95 -4.17 7.45
N LEU A 223 18.35 -5.03 6.52
CA LEU A 223 18.64 -4.64 5.15
C LEU A 223 17.43 -4.02 4.44
N ALA A 224 16.24 -4.58 4.60
CA ALA A 224 15.02 -4.01 4.05
C ALA A 224 14.71 -2.61 4.62
N GLY A 225 15.15 -2.32 5.83
CA GLY A 225 15.01 -1.00 6.43
C GLY A 225 15.97 0.04 5.86
N LEU A 226 17.18 -0.38 5.47
CA LEU A 226 18.23 0.53 4.98
C LEU A 226 17.86 1.23 3.67
N VAL A 227 17.13 0.57 2.76
CA VAL A 227 16.87 1.09 1.41
C VAL A 227 16.16 2.44 1.38
N GLN A 228 15.42 2.80 2.43
CA GLN A 228 14.74 4.10 2.52
C GLN A 228 15.72 5.27 2.68
N ALA A 229 16.72 5.12 3.56
CA ALA A 229 17.72 6.14 3.86
C ALA A 229 19.03 5.48 4.31
N PRO A 230 19.79 4.88 3.38
CA PRO A 230 20.91 3.98 3.70
C PRO A 230 21.98 4.62 4.58
N THR A 231 22.30 5.88 4.35
CA THR A 231 23.31 6.61 5.15
C THR A 231 22.78 6.95 6.54
N ALA A 232 21.50 7.35 6.67
CA ALA A 232 20.92 7.73 7.96
C ALA A 232 20.63 6.51 8.86
N TYR A 233 20.46 5.33 8.27
CA TYR A 233 20.20 4.08 8.98
C TYR A 233 21.38 3.11 8.95
N ASP A 234 22.59 3.57 8.57
CA ASP A 234 23.76 2.70 8.56
C ASP A 234 24.01 2.09 9.95
N PRO A 235 23.95 0.75 10.10
CA PRO A 235 24.04 0.10 11.39
C PRO A 235 25.44 0.15 12.02
N ILE A 236 26.46 0.51 11.24
CA ILE A 236 27.83 0.67 11.75
C ILE A 236 27.98 2.04 12.42
N THR A 237 27.45 3.10 11.81
CA THR A 237 27.65 4.49 12.28
C THR A 237 26.43 5.04 13.03
N HIS A 238 25.22 4.56 12.72
CA HIS A 238 23.95 5.06 13.26
C HIS A 238 23.10 3.91 13.85
N PHE A 239 23.69 3.05 14.65
CA PHE A 239 23.08 1.80 15.14
C PHE A 239 21.68 2.01 15.77
N ALA A 240 21.49 3.03 16.59
CA ALA A 240 20.19 3.29 17.23
C ALA A 240 19.09 3.60 16.19
N ALA A 241 19.39 4.41 15.19
CA ALA A 241 18.46 4.73 14.10
C ALA A 241 18.16 3.50 13.23
N ALA A 242 19.20 2.72 12.92
CA ALA A 242 19.06 1.45 12.20
C ALA A 242 18.16 0.46 12.95
N ARG A 243 18.34 0.31 14.28
CA ARG A 243 17.48 -0.55 15.13
C ARG A 243 16.04 -0.06 15.18
N ALA A 244 15.82 1.24 15.28
CA ALA A 244 14.47 1.79 15.23
C ALA A 244 13.79 1.49 13.88
N ARG A 245 14.53 1.66 12.76
CA ARG A 245 14.01 1.32 11.43
C ARG A 245 13.76 -0.18 11.27
N GLN A 246 14.64 -1.04 11.77
CA GLN A 246 14.43 -2.49 11.79
C GLN A 246 13.17 -2.88 12.57
N SER A 247 12.92 -2.27 13.74
CA SER A 247 11.69 -2.47 14.51
C SER A 247 10.44 -2.11 13.70
N HIS A 248 10.49 -1.01 12.94
CA HIS A 248 9.42 -0.65 12.01
C HIS A 248 9.18 -1.74 10.96
N VAL A 249 10.25 -2.25 10.31
CA VAL A 249 10.14 -3.35 9.33
C VAL A 249 9.51 -4.61 9.95
N LEU A 250 9.95 -5.00 11.14
CA LEU A 250 9.37 -6.14 11.85
C LEU A 250 7.88 -5.93 12.17
N SER A 251 7.48 -4.71 12.54
CA SER A 251 6.08 -4.37 12.74
C SER A 251 5.27 -4.44 11.44
N ARG A 252 5.86 -4.06 10.31
CA ARG A 252 5.23 -4.20 8.99
C ARG A 252 5.05 -5.67 8.60
N LEU A 253 6.04 -6.53 8.89
CA LEU A 253 5.93 -7.99 8.69
C LEU A 253 4.78 -8.60 9.50
N VAL A 254 4.53 -8.12 10.72
CA VAL A 254 3.37 -8.52 11.53
C VAL A 254 2.07 -8.02 10.89
N ALA A 255 2.00 -6.75 10.52
CA ALA A 255 0.82 -6.13 9.92
C ALA A 255 0.40 -6.80 8.59
N THR A 256 1.36 -7.37 7.85
CA THR A 256 1.12 -8.10 6.60
C THR A 256 0.99 -9.62 6.79
N GLY A 257 0.95 -10.10 8.03
CA GLY A 257 0.76 -11.53 8.36
C GLY A 257 1.94 -12.44 8.01
N ARG A 258 3.14 -11.87 7.80
CA ARG A 258 4.37 -12.65 7.50
C ARG A 258 5.04 -13.20 8.75
N LEU A 259 4.88 -12.51 9.88
CA LEU A 259 5.35 -12.94 11.18
C LEU A 259 4.23 -12.75 12.21
N SER A 260 4.21 -13.59 13.25
CA SER A 260 3.45 -13.28 14.45
C SER A 260 4.19 -12.22 15.30
N GLN A 261 3.47 -11.54 16.21
CA GLN A 261 4.09 -10.58 17.12
C GLN A 261 5.21 -11.22 17.98
N ALA A 262 5.01 -12.47 18.40
CA ALA A 262 6.02 -13.21 19.17
C ALA A 262 7.30 -13.47 18.35
N GLN A 263 7.15 -13.84 17.07
CA GLN A 263 8.28 -14.03 16.14
C GLN A 263 9.01 -12.72 15.86
N ALA A 264 8.31 -11.62 15.64
CA ALA A 264 8.91 -10.31 15.44
C ALA A 264 9.68 -9.84 16.69
N ASN A 265 9.10 -10.00 17.88
CA ASN A 265 9.76 -9.68 19.14
C ASN A 265 10.99 -10.56 19.37
N SER A 266 10.94 -11.85 19.02
CA SER A 266 12.08 -12.76 19.09
C SER A 266 13.18 -12.32 18.12
N ALA A 267 12.83 -12.02 16.87
CA ALA A 267 13.77 -11.54 15.86
C ALA A 267 14.45 -10.23 16.30
N TYR A 268 13.69 -9.30 16.89
CA TYR A 268 14.27 -8.04 17.37
C TYR A 268 15.30 -8.23 18.49
N ARG A 269 15.14 -9.23 19.36
CA ARG A 269 16.09 -9.52 20.46
C ARG A 269 17.34 -10.28 20.03
N GLN A 270 17.32 -10.93 18.86
CA GLN A 270 18.49 -11.66 18.36
C GLN A 270 19.62 -10.68 17.98
N PRO A 271 20.89 -11.08 18.18
CA PRO A 271 22.02 -10.31 17.69
C PRO A 271 22.01 -10.21 16.17
N LEU A 272 22.58 -9.14 15.64
CA LEU A 272 22.73 -8.93 14.20
C LEU A 272 24.02 -9.53 13.64
N ASP A 273 24.99 -9.76 14.52
CA ASP A 273 26.32 -10.26 14.20
C ASP A 273 26.99 -9.40 13.12
N LEU A 274 27.00 -8.07 13.35
CA LEU A 274 27.63 -7.11 12.45
C LEU A 274 29.16 -7.29 12.40
N VAL A 275 29.69 -7.39 11.20
CA VAL A 275 31.14 -7.55 10.97
C VAL A 275 31.79 -6.30 10.33
N GLY A 276 31.01 -5.50 9.55
CA GLY A 276 31.51 -4.27 8.91
C GLY A 276 32.68 -4.51 7.97
N GLY A 277 32.61 -5.57 7.16
CA GLY A 277 33.69 -5.96 6.23
C GLY A 277 33.70 -5.14 4.94
N PRO A 278 34.76 -5.21 4.13
CA PRO A 278 34.82 -4.52 2.85
C PRO A 278 33.75 -5.03 1.86
N PRO A 279 33.34 -4.22 0.88
CA PRO A 279 32.41 -4.64 -0.17
C PRO A 279 32.85 -5.94 -0.85
N GLY A 280 31.96 -6.91 -0.94
CA GLY A 280 32.24 -8.18 -1.62
C GLY A 280 32.93 -9.26 -0.78
N ALA A 281 33.30 -9.01 0.47
CA ALA A 281 33.92 -9.97 1.38
C ALA A 281 32.97 -11.08 1.88
N CYS A 282 32.31 -11.79 0.94
CA CYS A 282 31.64 -13.03 1.33
C CYS A 282 32.67 -14.14 1.52
N PRO A 283 32.47 -15.03 2.53
CA PRO A 283 33.24 -16.27 2.61
C PRO A 283 33.15 -17.03 1.29
N ALA A 284 34.23 -17.67 0.89
CA ALA A 284 34.23 -18.60 -0.23
C ALA A 284 33.15 -19.69 -0.04
N PRO A 285 32.65 -20.30 -1.12
CA PRO A 285 31.63 -21.33 -1.02
C PRO A 285 32.09 -22.54 -0.23
#